data_6e1983bdf47ff83df0a65453cd0d878e
#
_entry.id   6e1983bdf47ff83df0a65453cd0d878e
#
_cell.length_a   1.000
_cell.length_b   1.000
_cell.length_c   1.000
_cell.angle_alpha   90.00
_cell.angle_beta   90.00
_cell.angle_gamma   90.00
#
_symmetry.space_group_name_H-M   'P 1'
#
loop_
_entity.id
_entity.type
_entity.pdbx_description
1 polymer ?
#
loop_
_entity_poly.entity_id
_entity_poly.type
_entity_poly.pdbx_seq_one_letter_code
_entity_poly.pdbx_strand_id
1 'polypeptide(L)' 'MSKHGFRELVVWQTDKEAIHFFYIAKGSAAELSAQLEIGADIGKIDASDAGTFIEACDEIGRMLRALIVARSKKKAS' A
#
# COMPACT_ATOMS: atom_id res chain seq x y z
N MET A 1 17.33 14.66 -10.76
CA MET A 1 17.28 13.30 -11.23
C MET A 1 16.66 13.22 -12.60
N SER A 2 17.23 12.43 -13.45
CA SER A 2 16.72 12.31 -14.81
C SER A 2 15.45 11.48 -14.83
N LYS A 3 14.68 11.63 -15.91
CA LYS A 3 13.50 10.81 -16.13
C LYS A 3 13.87 9.34 -16.11
N HIS A 4 15.05 9.04 -16.60
CA HIS A 4 15.52 7.67 -16.70
C HIS A 4 15.65 7.03 -15.32
N GLY A 5 16.24 7.75 -14.38
CA GLY A 5 16.40 7.22 -13.03
C GLY A 5 15.06 7.01 -12.34
N PHE A 6 14.12 7.91 -12.58
CA PHE A 6 12.81 7.76 -12.01
C PHE A 6 12.11 6.51 -12.54
N ARG A 7 12.25 6.25 -13.84
CA ARG A 7 11.66 5.06 -14.42
C ARG A 7 12.19 3.80 -13.78
N GLU A 8 13.46 3.77 -13.48
CA GLU A 8 14.05 2.60 -12.86
C GLU A 8 13.51 2.35 -11.48
N LEU A 9 13.09 3.41 -10.80
CA LEU A 9 12.51 3.25 -9.48
C LEU A 9 11.09 2.66 -9.52
N VAL A 10 10.34 2.95 -10.59
CA VAL A 10 8.95 2.53 -10.64
C VAL A 10 8.72 1.33 -11.55
N VAL A 11 9.70 0.96 -12.36
CA VAL A 11 9.56 -0.20 -13.25
C VAL A 11 10.33 -1.36 -12.67
N TRP A 12 9.61 -2.36 -12.20
CA TRP A 12 10.24 -3.54 -11.64
C TRP A 12 10.61 -4.49 -12.76
N GLN A 13 11.79 -5.11 -12.64
CA GLN A 13 12.29 -5.99 -13.66
C GLN A 13 11.55 -7.31 -13.69
N THR A 14 10.99 -7.74 -12.56
CA THR A 14 10.26 -8.99 -12.50
C THR A 14 8.96 -8.80 -11.76
N ASP A 15 7.99 -9.66 -12.07
CA ASP A 15 6.73 -9.67 -11.34
C ASP A 15 6.94 -10.05 -9.89
N LYS A 16 7.94 -10.88 -9.63
CA LYS A 16 8.25 -11.29 -8.27
C LYS A 16 8.66 -10.08 -7.42
N GLU A 17 9.48 -9.21 -7.97
CA GLU A 17 9.91 -8.01 -7.24
C GLU A 17 8.74 -7.07 -6.99
N ALA A 18 7.88 -6.91 -7.99
CA ALA A 18 6.72 -6.05 -7.85
C ALA A 18 5.77 -6.60 -6.78
N ILE A 19 5.53 -7.90 -6.79
CA ILE A 19 4.66 -8.54 -5.82
C ILE A 19 5.22 -8.37 -4.41
N HIS A 20 6.52 -8.57 -4.26
CA HIS A 20 7.17 -8.40 -2.96
C HIS A 20 6.97 -6.97 -2.45
N PHE A 21 7.18 -5.99 -3.31
CA PHE A 21 6.99 -4.59 -2.94
C PHE A 21 5.54 -4.32 -2.54
N PHE A 22 4.59 -4.89 -3.30
CA PHE A 22 3.17 -4.68 -3.01
C PHE A 22 2.79 -5.25 -1.66
N TYR A 23 3.36 -6.39 -1.27
CA TYR A 23 3.11 -6.96 0.05
C TYR A 23 3.64 -6.05 1.15
N ILE A 24 4.83 -5.49 0.96
CA ILE A 24 5.40 -4.57 1.93
C ILE A 24 4.51 -3.33 2.07
N ALA A 25 4.08 -2.77 0.94
CA ALA A 25 3.23 -1.58 0.95
C ALA A 25 1.89 -1.87 1.61
N LYS A 26 1.32 -3.05 1.34
CA LYS A 26 0.05 -3.45 1.94
C LYS A 26 0.18 -3.56 3.46
N GLY A 27 1.27 -4.16 3.94
CA GLY A 27 1.53 -4.25 5.35
C GLY A 27 1.69 -2.90 6.00
N SER A 28 2.38 -1.99 5.31
CA SER A 28 2.58 -0.63 5.82
C SER A 28 1.25 0.11 5.95
N ALA A 29 0.37 -0.05 4.97
CA ALA A 29 -0.95 0.59 5.03
C ALA A 29 -1.76 0.05 6.20
N ALA A 30 -1.69 -1.25 6.46
CA ALA A 30 -2.39 -1.86 7.58
C ALA A 30 -1.85 -1.35 8.92
N GLU A 31 -0.53 -1.20 9.02
CA GLU A 31 0.08 -0.67 10.22
C GLU A 31 -0.34 0.76 10.48
N LEU A 32 -0.35 1.57 9.43
CA LEU A 32 -0.78 2.96 9.56
C LEU A 32 -2.23 3.03 10.02
N SER A 33 -3.08 2.19 9.46
CA SER A 33 -4.49 2.14 9.85
C SER A 33 -4.63 1.85 11.34
N ALA A 34 -3.87 0.88 11.85
CA ALA A 34 -3.89 0.53 13.26
C ALA A 34 -3.44 1.68 14.13
N GLN A 35 -2.38 2.39 13.71
CA GLN A 35 -1.87 3.53 14.46
C GLN A 35 -2.87 4.67 14.50
N LEU A 36 -3.60 4.87 13.41
CA LEU A 36 -4.63 5.89 13.36
C LEU A 36 -5.77 5.58 14.33
N GLU A 37 -6.13 4.30 14.43
CA GLU A 37 -7.16 3.89 15.39
C GLU A 37 -6.73 4.15 16.81
N ILE A 38 -5.49 3.80 17.13
CA ILE A 38 -4.96 4.04 18.45
C ILE A 38 -4.93 5.54 18.75
N GLY A 39 -4.46 6.34 17.79
CA GLY A 39 -4.41 7.78 17.95
C GLY A 39 -5.77 8.38 18.24
N ALA A 40 -6.80 7.89 17.58
CA ALA A 40 -8.17 8.37 17.82
C ALA A 40 -8.66 7.94 19.19
N ASP A 41 -8.35 6.71 19.60
CA ASP A 41 -8.81 6.18 20.90
C ASP A 41 -8.22 6.96 22.06
N ILE A 42 -6.97 7.37 21.95
CA ILE A 42 -6.33 8.12 23.03
C ILE A 42 -6.50 9.64 22.89
N GLY A 43 -7.30 10.05 21.90
CA GLY A 43 -7.65 11.46 21.75
C GLY A 43 -6.57 12.34 21.12
N LYS A 44 -5.56 11.74 20.50
CA LYS A 44 -4.51 12.51 19.84
C LYS A 44 -4.90 12.91 18.42
N ILE A 45 -5.83 12.20 17.81
CA ILE A 45 -6.31 12.47 16.47
C ILE A 45 -7.82 12.53 16.53
N ASP A 46 -8.39 13.49 15.79
CA ASP A 46 -9.85 13.60 15.69
C ASP A 46 -10.38 12.32 15.06
N ALA A 47 -11.39 11.74 15.69
CA ALA A 47 -11.97 10.47 15.22
C ALA A 47 -12.49 10.55 13.79
N SER A 48 -13.04 11.68 13.41
CA SER A 48 -13.54 11.87 12.04
C SER A 48 -12.40 11.84 11.03
N ASP A 49 -11.32 12.54 11.35
CA ASP A 49 -10.15 12.57 10.47
C ASP A 49 -9.50 11.19 10.41
N ALA A 50 -9.39 10.51 11.54
CA ALA A 50 -8.84 9.17 11.57
C ALA A 50 -9.65 8.22 10.71
N GLY A 51 -10.98 8.32 10.77
CA GLY A 51 -11.84 7.48 9.96
C GLY A 51 -11.61 7.67 8.48
N THR A 52 -11.44 8.93 8.06
CA THR A 52 -11.18 9.24 6.67
C THR A 52 -9.87 8.61 6.19
N PHE A 53 -8.83 8.74 7.00
CA PHE A 53 -7.52 8.18 6.63
C PHE A 53 -7.52 6.67 6.68
N ILE A 54 -8.25 6.07 7.62
CA ILE A 54 -8.36 4.62 7.70
C ILE A 54 -9.04 4.07 6.45
N GLU A 55 -10.09 4.74 6.00
CA GLU A 55 -10.76 4.33 4.76
C GLU A 55 -9.82 4.41 3.57
N ALA A 56 -8.99 5.45 3.52
CA ALA A 56 -8.02 5.57 2.45
C ALA A 56 -7.00 4.43 2.50
N CYS A 57 -6.56 4.06 3.69
CA CYS A 57 -5.64 2.95 3.85
C CYS A 57 -6.26 1.63 3.38
N ASP A 58 -7.53 1.42 3.70
CA ASP A 58 -8.24 0.23 3.27
C ASP A 58 -8.34 0.16 1.75
N GLU A 59 -8.62 1.30 1.14
CA GLU A 59 -8.72 1.38 -0.32
C GLU A 59 -7.37 1.04 -0.96
N ILE A 60 -6.30 1.60 -0.42
CA ILE A 60 -4.96 1.31 -0.90
C ILE A 60 -4.65 -0.18 -0.76
N GLY A 61 -5.05 -0.76 0.37
CA GLY A 61 -4.85 -2.20 0.59
C GLY A 61 -5.55 -3.04 -0.46
N ARG A 62 -6.79 -2.67 -0.79
CA ARG A 62 -7.55 -3.39 -1.81
C ARG A 62 -6.91 -3.26 -3.19
N MET A 63 -6.44 -2.07 -3.52
CA MET A 63 -5.75 -1.85 -4.79
C MET A 63 -4.48 -2.69 -4.89
N LEU A 64 -3.71 -2.71 -3.81
CA LEU A 64 -2.47 -3.47 -3.79
C LEU A 64 -2.75 -4.97 -3.92
N ARG A 65 -3.81 -5.43 -3.26
CA ARG A 65 -4.18 -6.84 -3.37
C ARG A 65 -4.56 -7.18 -4.81
N ALA A 66 -5.31 -6.31 -5.47
CA ALA A 66 -5.67 -6.53 -6.86
C ALA A 66 -4.45 -6.59 -7.75
N LEU A 67 -3.46 -5.74 -7.49
CA LEU A 67 -2.23 -5.75 -8.25
C LEU A 67 -1.44 -7.03 -8.02
N ILE A 68 -1.40 -7.50 -6.78
CA ILE A 68 -0.72 -8.75 -6.45
C ILE A 68 -1.36 -9.91 -7.22
N VAL A 69 -2.68 -9.97 -7.19
CA VAL A 69 -3.40 -11.04 -7.87
C VAL A 69 -3.15 -10.99 -9.38
N ALA A 70 -3.21 -9.78 -9.96
CA ALA A 70 -3.00 -9.63 -11.39
C ALA A 70 -1.60 -10.06 -11.81
N ARG A 71 -0.58 -9.67 -11.01
CA ARG A 71 0.79 -10.04 -11.33
C ARG A 71 1.03 -11.52 -11.13
N SER A 72 0.39 -12.11 -10.11
CA SER A 72 0.52 -13.53 -9.86
C SER A 72 -0.07 -14.36 -11.00
N LYS A 73 -1.23 -13.95 -11.50
CA LYS A 73 -1.85 -14.63 -12.62
C LYS A 73 -1.01 -14.54 -13.88
N LYS A 74 -0.48 -13.36 -14.15
CA LYS A 74 0.36 -13.16 -15.30
C LYS A 74 1.59 -14.04 -15.23
N LYS A 75 2.16 -14.15 -14.06
CA LYS A 75 3.36 -14.97 -13.85
C LYS A 75 3.06 -16.45 -14.06
N ALA A 76 1.89 -16.89 -13.67
CA ALA A 76 1.49 -18.29 -13.79
C ALA A 76 1.24 -18.68 -15.25
N SER A 77 0.95 -17.71 -16.09
CA SER A 77 0.73 -17.97 -17.51
C SER A 77 2.05 -18.16 -18.21
#